data_83ffc208edb9b71bdf7eaa8d22e50764
#
_entry.id   83ffc208edb9b71bdf7eaa8d22e50764
#
_cell.length_a   1.000
_cell.length_b   1.000
_cell.length_c   1.000
_cell.angle_alpha   90.00
_cell.angle_beta   90.00
_cell.angle_gamma   90.00
#
_symmetry.space_group_name_H-M   'P 1'
#
loop_
_entity.id
_entity.type
_entity.pdbx_description
1 polymer ?
#
loop_
_entity_poly.entity_id
_entity_poly.type
_entity_poly.pdbx_seq_one_letter_code
_entity_poly.pdbx_strand_id
1 'polypeptide(L)'
;MSENVKKTTNGIAKKKTSRKNVRKKEENLQKGLKNSSGFMFSLFVNILIVFLIVKLFTYSFNFAYGVFGNVAYHPGSQQYIVVDIPADSSIMEIGSALQDAEIIEDKYVFYAKVKVKGYGNKITSGKYHLSASMTYDEILQIICNIDTSSDEENE
;
A
#
# COMPACT_ATOMS: atom_id res chain seq x y z
N MET A 1 -11.09 29.41 82.50
CA MET A 1 -11.16 28.03 82.03
C MET A 1 -11.78 27.98 80.59
N SER A 2 -11.44 28.93 79.73
CA SER A 2 -12.11 29.10 78.35
C SER A 2 -11.18 29.21 77.17
N GLU A 3 -9.86 29.08 77.39
CA GLU A 3 -8.89 29.34 76.27
C GLU A 3 -8.38 28.10 75.50
N ASN A 4 -8.63 26.88 76.07
CA ASN A 4 -8.06 25.67 75.51
C ASN A 4 -8.98 24.95 74.49
N VAL A 5 -10.25 25.32 74.33
CA VAL A 5 -11.21 24.68 73.45
C VAL A 5 -11.14 25.22 71.98
N LYS A 6 -10.75 26.52 71.81
CA LYS A 6 -10.67 27.15 70.48
C LYS A 6 -9.45 26.72 69.68
N LYS A 7 -8.37 26.27 70.31
CA LYS A 7 -7.15 25.83 69.57
C LYS A 7 -7.26 24.45 68.96
N THR A 8 -8.07 23.56 69.49
CA THR A 8 -8.23 22.16 69.06
C THR A 8 -9.15 22.07 67.84
N THR A 9 -10.17 22.92 67.77
CA THR A 9 -11.10 22.96 66.60
C THR A 9 -10.48 23.53 65.36
N ASN A 10 -9.57 24.51 65.42
CA ASN A 10 -8.90 25.10 64.30
C ASN A 10 -7.88 24.13 63.61
N GLY A 11 -7.26 23.25 64.43
CA GLY A 11 -6.32 22.24 63.92
C GLY A 11 -6.99 21.15 63.09
N ILE A 12 -8.19 20.72 63.48
CA ILE A 12 -8.95 19.65 62.82
C ILE A 12 -9.56 20.17 61.50
N ALA A 13 -10.04 21.40 61.44
CA ALA A 13 -10.59 22.01 60.26
C ALA A 13 -9.51 22.21 59.16
N LYS A 14 -8.31 22.66 59.53
CA LYS A 14 -7.19 22.85 58.63
C LYS A 14 -6.64 21.52 58.07
N LYS A 15 -6.68 20.44 58.82
CA LYS A 15 -6.26 19.09 58.42
C LYS A 15 -7.27 18.42 57.46
N LYS A 16 -8.58 18.70 57.65
CA LYS A 16 -9.64 18.19 56.76
C LYS A 16 -9.64 18.87 55.38
N THR A 17 -9.38 20.18 55.32
CA THR A 17 -9.30 20.94 54.07
C THR A 17 -8.07 20.56 53.24
N SER A 18 -6.93 20.31 53.88
CA SER A 18 -5.71 19.88 53.21
C SER A 18 -5.88 18.50 52.55
N ARG A 19 -6.51 17.55 53.21
CA ARG A 19 -6.76 16.21 52.67
C ARG A 19 -7.76 16.23 51.50
N LYS A 20 -8.74 17.13 51.49
CA LYS A 20 -9.73 17.27 50.41
C LYS A 20 -9.10 17.87 49.17
N ASN A 21 -8.16 18.79 49.32
CA ASN A 21 -7.43 19.40 48.19
C ASN A 21 -6.44 18.44 47.56
N VAL A 22 -5.79 17.57 48.32
CA VAL A 22 -4.89 16.54 47.80
C VAL A 22 -5.66 15.50 46.98
N ARG A 23 -6.79 14.99 47.48
CA ARG A 23 -7.64 14.02 46.77
C ARG A 23 -8.19 14.60 45.46
N LYS A 24 -8.62 15.87 45.47
CA LYS A 24 -9.13 16.54 44.26
C LYS A 24 -8.03 16.74 43.20
N LYS A 25 -6.78 16.92 43.62
CA LYS A 25 -5.63 17.01 42.73
C LYS A 25 -5.28 15.66 42.10
N GLU A 26 -5.37 14.57 42.85
CA GLU A 26 -5.14 13.20 42.36
C GLU A 26 -6.23 12.75 41.39
N GLU A 27 -7.51 13.07 41.68
CA GLU A 27 -8.62 12.77 40.75
C GLU A 27 -8.51 13.53 39.42
N ASN A 28 -8.05 14.78 39.45
CA ASN A 28 -7.84 15.56 38.23
C ASN A 28 -6.64 15.08 37.42
N LEU A 29 -5.58 14.57 38.06
CA LEU A 29 -4.45 13.94 37.41
C LEU A 29 -4.85 12.62 36.72
N GLN A 30 -5.66 11.80 37.37
CA GLN A 30 -6.14 10.54 36.80
C GLN A 30 -7.13 10.75 35.65
N LYS A 31 -7.96 11.80 35.70
CA LYS A 31 -8.85 12.17 34.59
C LYS A 31 -8.05 12.69 33.41
N GLY A 32 -6.98 13.45 33.62
CA GLY A 32 -6.08 13.93 32.58
C GLY A 32 -5.37 12.78 31.84
N LEU A 33 -4.92 11.76 32.59
CA LEU A 33 -4.23 10.59 32.04
C LEU A 33 -5.16 9.70 31.18
N LYS A 34 -6.43 9.51 31.62
CA LYS A 34 -7.41 8.72 30.85
C LYS A 34 -7.81 9.39 29.53
N ASN A 35 -7.95 10.71 29.52
CA ASN A 35 -8.26 11.48 28.29
C ASN A 35 -7.06 11.59 27.35
N SER A 36 -5.84 11.63 27.88
CA SER A 36 -4.60 11.63 27.11
C SER A 36 -4.38 10.32 26.33
N SER A 37 -4.70 9.17 26.95
CA SER A 37 -4.59 7.86 26.29
C SER A 37 -5.52 7.73 25.07
N GLY A 38 -6.78 8.19 25.19
CA GLY A 38 -7.73 8.18 24.08
C GLY A 38 -7.33 9.13 22.94
N PHE A 39 -6.79 10.29 23.27
CA PHE A 39 -6.30 11.24 22.27
C PHE A 39 -5.07 10.70 21.52
N MET A 40 -4.12 10.11 22.22
CA MET A 40 -2.94 9.47 21.59
C MET A 40 -3.34 8.32 20.68
N PHE A 41 -4.30 7.48 21.10
CA PHE A 41 -4.83 6.41 20.27
C PHE A 41 -5.55 6.95 19.02
N SER A 42 -6.37 7.98 19.16
CA SER A 42 -7.05 8.64 18.05
C SER A 42 -6.06 9.24 17.05
N LEU A 43 -4.99 9.89 17.55
CA LEU A 43 -3.92 10.42 16.72
C LEU A 43 -3.22 9.31 15.93
N PHE A 44 -2.88 8.21 16.59
CA PHE A 44 -2.24 7.05 15.95
C PHE A 44 -3.12 6.45 14.86
N VAL A 45 -4.42 6.28 15.11
CA VAL A 45 -5.39 5.77 14.12
C VAL A 45 -5.48 6.72 12.93
N ASN A 46 -5.52 8.03 13.14
CA ASN A 46 -5.54 9.01 12.05
C ASN A 46 -4.27 8.93 11.18
N ILE A 47 -3.10 8.84 11.82
CA ILE A 47 -1.82 8.68 11.10
C ILE A 47 -1.83 7.38 10.29
N LEU A 48 -2.32 6.29 10.86
CA LEU A 48 -2.45 5.00 10.17
C LEU A 48 -3.37 5.11 8.94
N ILE A 49 -4.52 5.77 9.09
CA ILE A 49 -5.47 5.99 7.99
C ILE A 49 -4.81 6.80 6.86
N VAL A 50 -4.16 7.91 7.19
CA VAL A 50 -3.44 8.74 6.20
C VAL A 50 -2.35 7.91 5.50
N PHE A 51 -1.59 7.13 6.25
CA PHE A 51 -0.56 6.23 5.70
C PHE A 51 -1.16 5.21 4.72
N LEU A 52 -2.29 4.59 5.07
CA LEU A 52 -2.99 3.64 4.20
C LEU A 52 -3.51 4.32 2.92
N ILE A 53 -4.06 5.54 3.03
CA ILE A 53 -4.54 6.31 1.86
C ILE A 53 -3.38 6.61 0.92
N VAL A 54 -2.25 7.09 1.44
CA VAL A 54 -1.05 7.37 0.63
C VAL A 54 -0.54 6.10 -0.05
N LYS A 55 -0.47 4.98 0.66
CA LYS A 55 -0.06 3.69 0.09
C LYS A 55 -1.01 3.22 -1.01
N LEU A 56 -2.31 3.32 -0.78
CA LEU A 56 -3.33 2.95 -1.77
C LEU A 56 -3.24 3.84 -3.02
N PHE A 57 -3.05 5.15 -2.83
CA PHE A 57 -2.91 6.09 -3.95
C PHE A 57 -1.65 5.78 -4.77
N THR A 58 -0.51 5.56 -4.12
CA THR A 58 0.75 5.21 -4.79
C THR A 58 0.62 3.90 -5.57
N TYR A 59 0.01 2.87 -4.97
CA TYR A 59 -0.23 1.60 -5.64
C TYR A 59 -1.14 1.76 -6.87
N SER A 60 -2.25 2.48 -6.72
CA SER A 60 -3.20 2.73 -7.82
C SER A 60 -2.55 3.51 -8.97
N PHE A 61 -1.71 4.50 -8.64
CA PHE A 61 -0.98 5.27 -9.64
C PHE A 61 0.03 4.41 -10.40
N ASN A 62 0.84 3.62 -9.69
CA ASN A 62 1.82 2.73 -10.31
C ASN A 62 1.14 1.67 -11.17
N PHE A 63 0.02 1.13 -10.71
CA PHE A 63 -0.77 0.16 -11.49
C PHE A 63 -1.28 0.79 -12.79
N ALA A 64 -1.91 1.97 -12.72
CA ALA A 64 -2.39 2.67 -13.91
C ALA A 64 -1.23 3.02 -14.87
N TYR A 65 -0.11 3.48 -14.30
CA TYR A 65 1.09 3.77 -15.09
C TYR A 65 1.66 2.52 -15.77
N GLY A 66 1.64 1.36 -15.11
CA GLY A 66 2.04 0.08 -15.71
C GLY A 66 1.11 -0.36 -16.84
N VAL A 67 -0.22 -0.16 -16.70
CA VAL A 67 -1.20 -0.57 -17.71
C VAL A 67 -1.15 0.34 -18.95
N PHE A 68 -1.10 1.65 -18.78
CA PHE A 68 -1.18 2.63 -19.86
C PHE A 68 0.19 3.13 -20.32
N GLY A 69 1.21 3.06 -19.47
CA GLY A 69 2.58 3.43 -19.78
C GLY A 69 3.34 2.31 -20.51
N ASN A 70 4.46 2.68 -21.12
CA ASN A 70 5.36 1.74 -21.79
C ASN A 70 6.62 1.54 -20.93
N VAL A 71 6.51 0.65 -19.94
CA VAL A 71 7.53 0.45 -18.89
C VAL A 71 8.12 -0.94 -18.98
N ALA A 72 9.46 -1.01 -18.94
CA ALA A 72 10.20 -2.26 -18.78
C ALA A 72 10.52 -2.49 -17.29
N TYR A 73 10.56 -3.74 -16.85
CA TYR A 73 10.88 -4.09 -15.46
C TYR A 73 12.34 -3.76 -15.11
N HIS A 74 13.27 -4.14 -15.97
CA HIS A 74 14.69 -3.82 -15.84
C HIS A 74 15.28 -3.33 -17.17
N PRO A 75 15.21 -2.02 -17.50
CA PRO A 75 15.62 -1.49 -18.79
C PRO A 75 17.08 -1.77 -19.20
N GLY A 76 17.93 -2.11 -18.21
CA GLY A 76 19.35 -2.42 -18.45
C GLY A 76 19.67 -3.91 -18.58
N SER A 77 18.67 -4.80 -18.48
CA SER A 77 18.89 -6.24 -18.57
C SER A 77 19.23 -6.63 -20.00
N GLN A 78 20.34 -7.37 -20.18
CA GLN A 78 20.72 -7.98 -21.46
C GLN A 78 20.45 -9.48 -21.51
N GLN A 79 19.82 -10.01 -20.47
CA GLN A 79 19.55 -11.44 -20.34
C GLN A 79 18.21 -11.78 -21.01
N TYR A 80 18.24 -12.76 -21.91
CA TYR A 80 17.05 -13.36 -22.49
C TYR A 80 16.74 -14.68 -21.79
N ILE A 81 15.50 -14.87 -21.43
CA ILE A 81 14.98 -16.07 -20.78
C ILE A 81 13.97 -16.71 -21.70
N VAL A 82 14.06 -18.05 -21.85
CA VAL A 82 13.09 -18.82 -22.62
C VAL A 82 11.88 -19.08 -21.76
N VAL A 83 10.74 -18.53 -22.13
CA VAL A 83 9.44 -18.79 -21.49
C VAL A 83 8.62 -19.67 -22.39
N ASP A 84 8.12 -20.79 -21.86
CA ASP A 84 7.22 -21.70 -22.56
C ASP A 84 5.78 -21.33 -22.21
N ILE A 85 4.97 -20.97 -23.20
CA ILE A 85 3.54 -20.66 -23.05
C ILE A 85 2.77 -21.87 -23.58
N PRO A 86 2.19 -22.72 -22.69
CA PRO A 86 1.38 -23.85 -23.11
C PRO A 86 0.12 -23.43 -23.87
N ALA A 87 -0.37 -24.29 -24.77
CA ALA A 87 -1.71 -24.13 -25.30
C ALA A 87 -2.73 -24.18 -24.15
N ASP A 88 -3.81 -23.47 -24.26
CA ASP A 88 -4.88 -23.40 -23.25
C ASP A 88 -4.53 -22.68 -21.92
N SER A 89 -3.34 -22.05 -21.81
CA SER A 89 -3.01 -21.22 -20.66
C SER A 89 -3.89 -19.99 -20.58
N SER A 90 -4.39 -19.72 -19.37
CA SER A 90 -5.10 -18.47 -19.09
C SER A 90 -4.12 -17.27 -19.08
N ILE A 91 -4.62 -16.06 -19.38
CA ILE A 91 -3.83 -14.82 -19.30
C ILE A 91 -3.14 -14.66 -17.95
N MET A 92 -3.82 -15.10 -16.87
CA MET A 92 -3.27 -14.99 -15.52
C MET A 92 -2.13 -15.99 -15.27
N GLU A 93 -2.21 -17.19 -15.81
CA GLU A 93 -1.14 -18.20 -15.74
C GLU A 93 0.09 -17.73 -16.53
N ILE A 94 -0.12 -17.19 -17.74
CA ILE A 94 0.96 -16.58 -18.53
C ILE A 94 1.61 -15.44 -17.77
N GLY A 95 0.81 -14.53 -17.20
CA GLY A 95 1.31 -13.43 -16.37
C GLY A 95 2.10 -13.92 -15.14
N SER A 96 1.65 -15.02 -14.50
CA SER A 96 2.38 -15.61 -13.38
C SER A 96 3.73 -16.20 -13.85
N ALA A 97 3.76 -16.93 -14.95
CA ALA A 97 5.00 -17.48 -15.51
C ALA A 97 6.01 -16.38 -15.90
N LEU A 98 5.55 -15.28 -16.46
CA LEU A 98 6.39 -14.12 -16.79
C LEU A 98 6.92 -13.42 -15.54
N GLN A 99 6.12 -13.30 -14.49
CA GLN A 99 6.52 -12.72 -13.20
C GLN A 99 7.51 -13.64 -12.45
N ASP A 100 7.26 -14.95 -12.42
CA ASP A 100 8.12 -15.95 -11.80
C ASP A 100 9.49 -16.04 -12.50
N ALA A 101 9.51 -15.76 -13.82
CA ALA A 101 10.73 -15.63 -14.62
C ALA A 101 11.40 -14.25 -14.51
N GLU A 102 10.90 -13.34 -13.65
CA GLU A 102 11.42 -11.98 -13.43
C GLU A 102 11.48 -11.14 -14.74
N ILE A 103 10.59 -11.41 -15.69
CA ILE A 103 10.48 -10.66 -16.95
C ILE A 103 9.58 -9.44 -16.77
N ILE A 104 8.53 -9.57 -15.95
CA ILE A 104 7.60 -8.49 -15.60
C ILE A 104 7.50 -8.32 -14.08
N GLU A 105 7.17 -7.12 -13.65
CA GLU A 105 7.01 -6.79 -12.22
C GLU A 105 5.69 -7.31 -11.64
N ASP A 106 4.57 -7.14 -12.38
CA ASP A 106 3.23 -7.42 -11.87
C ASP A 106 2.35 -8.10 -12.92
N LYS A 107 1.92 -9.33 -12.63
CA LYS A 107 1.00 -10.11 -13.46
C LYS A 107 -0.38 -9.46 -13.63
N TYR A 108 -0.83 -8.67 -12.64
CA TYR A 108 -2.13 -8.00 -12.73
C TYR A 108 -2.08 -6.83 -13.71
N VAL A 109 -0.94 -6.13 -13.79
CA VAL A 109 -0.68 -5.12 -14.83
C VAL A 109 -0.69 -5.77 -16.21
N PHE A 110 0.00 -6.90 -16.37
CA PHE A 110 -0.02 -7.68 -17.61
C PHE A 110 -1.44 -8.08 -18.00
N TYR A 111 -2.19 -8.69 -17.07
CA TYR A 111 -3.58 -9.08 -17.29
C TYR A 111 -4.46 -7.91 -17.74
N ALA A 112 -4.38 -6.78 -17.02
CA ALA A 112 -5.16 -5.59 -17.33
C ALA A 112 -4.79 -5.05 -18.72
N LYS A 113 -3.50 -4.99 -19.05
CA LYS A 113 -3.02 -4.53 -20.35
C LYS A 113 -3.50 -5.40 -21.52
N VAL A 114 -3.44 -6.73 -21.38
CA VAL A 114 -3.98 -7.67 -22.36
C VAL A 114 -5.48 -7.43 -22.58
N LYS A 115 -6.25 -7.18 -21.51
CA LYS A 115 -7.68 -6.91 -21.58
C LYS A 115 -7.99 -5.58 -22.25
N VAL A 116 -7.29 -4.52 -21.87
CA VAL A 116 -7.47 -3.17 -22.45
C VAL A 116 -7.15 -3.16 -23.93
N LYS A 117 -6.09 -3.87 -24.35
CA LYS A 117 -5.70 -3.98 -25.77
C LYS A 117 -6.50 -5.01 -26.57
N GLY A 118 -7.34 -5.80 -25.93
CA GLY A 118 -8.11 -6.85 -26.60
C GLY A 118 -7.29 -8.00 -27.16
N TYR A 119 -6.11 -8.26 -26.58
CA TYR A 119 -5.18 -9.28 -27.06
C TYR A 119 -5.42 -10.68 -26.47
N GLY A 120 -6.41 -10.85 -25.62
CA GLY A 120 -6.65 -12.12 -24.93
C GLY A 120 -6.78 -13.37 -25.82
N ASN A 121 -7.33 -13.20 -27.02
CA ASN A 121 -7.50 -14.30 -27.99
C ASN A 121 -6.39 -14.32 -29.06
N LYS A 122 -5.39 -13.44 -28.96
CA LYS A 122 -4.29 -13.32 -29.92
C LYS A 122 -3.00 -13.96 -29.41
N ILE A 123 -2.94 -14.28 -28.12
CA ILE A 123 -1.75 -14.91 -27.52
C ILE A 123 -1.61 -16.32 -28.13
N THR A 124 -0.44 -16.60 -28.64
CA THR A 124 -0.09 -17.90 -29.24
C THR A 124 0.76 -18.72 -28.28
N SER A 125 0.55 -20.05 -28.30
CA SER A 125 1.38 -20.97 -27.52
C SER A 125 2.74 -21.13 -28.20
N GLY A 126 3.80 -21.34 -27.42
CA GLY A 126 5.14 -21.52 -27.94
C GLY A 126 6.24 -21.14 -26.95
N LYS A 127 7.48 -21.24 -27.42
CA LYS A 127 8.66 -20.83 -26.65
C LYS A 127 9.15 -19.48 -27.15
N TYR A 128 9.23 -18.53 -26.21
CA TYR A 128 9.59 -17.16 -26.52
C TYR A 128 10.86 -16.77 -25.78
N HIS A 129 11.76 -16.06 -26.47
CA HIS A 129 12.94 -15.45 -25.88
C HIS A 129 12.58 -14.04 -25.41
N LEU A 130 12.35 -13.86 -24.13
CA LEU A 130 11.93 -12.59 -23.54
C LEU A 130 13.00 -12.06 -22.58
N SER A 131 13.01 -10.74 -22.38
CA SER A 131 13.94 -10.08 -21.45
C SER A 131 13.20 -9.11 -20.54
N ALA A 132 13.70 -8.94 -19.33
CA ALA A 132 13.20 -7.94 -18.40
C ALA A 132 13.44 -6.48 -18.86
N SER A 133 14.26 -6.28 -19.89
CA SER A 133 14.42 -4.98 -20.55
C SER A 133 13.31 -4.64 -21.53
N MET A 134 12.49 -5.62 -21.88
CA MET A 134 11.32 -5.42 -22.74
C MET A 134 10.18 -4.79 -21.96
N THR A 135 9.46 -3.90 -22.61
CA THR A 135 8.21 -3.36 -22.11
C THR A 135 7.08 -4.38 -22.19
N TYR A 136 6.02 -4.19 -21.44
CA TYR A 136 4.83 -5.04 -21.55
C TYR A 136 4.27 -5.08 -22.98
N ASP A 137 4.39 -3.96 -23.71
CA ASP A 137 3.91 -3.87 -25.09
C ASP A 137 4.75 -4.70 -26.05
N GLU A 138 6.08 -4.64 -25.95
CA GLU A 138 6.98 -5.47 -26.74
C GLU A 138 6.79 -6.95 -26.46
N ILE A 139 6.63 -7.33 -25.18
CA ILE A 139 6.31 -8.70 -24.80
C ILE A 139 5.00 -9.16 -25.47
N LEU A 140 3.96 -8.34 -25.39
CA LEU A 140 2.66 -8.66 -26.01
C LEU A 140 2.74 -8.77 -27.54
N GLN A 141 3.50 -7.91 -28.20
CA GLN A 141 3.72 -7.99 -29.64
C GLN A 141 4.36 -9.34 -30.04
N ILE A 142 5.38 -9.75 -29.28
CA ILE A 142 6.07 -11.03 -29.53
C ILE A 142 5.13 -12.22 -29.33
N ILE A 143 4.44 -12.30 -28.19
CA ILE A 143 3.60 -13.47 -27.85
C ILE A 143 2.28 -13.51 -28.63
N CYS A 144 1.83 -12.37 -29.16
CA CYS A 144 0.65 -12.27 -30.02
C CYS A 144 1.01 -12.31 -31.52
N ASN A 145 2.29 -12.39 -31.87
CA ASN A 145 2.81 -12.36 -33.25
C ASN A 145 2.24 -11.17 -34.05
N ILE A 146 2.28 -9.97 -33.44
CA ILE A 146 1.79 -8.74 -34.07
C ILE A 146 2.98 -8.03 -34.69
N ASP A 147 2.99 -7.95 -36.05
CA ASP A 147 3.97 -7.16 -36.77
C ASP A 147 3.71 -5.66 -36.58
N THR A 148 4.69 -4.94 -36.06
CA THR A 148 4.63 -3.50 -35.73
C THR A 148 4.65 -2.59 -36.97
N SER A 149 4.61 -3.14 -38.19
CA SER A 149 4.74 -2.37 -39.43
C SER A 149 3.48 -1.59 -39.84
N SER A 150 2.38 -1.63 -39.07
CA SER A 150 1.09 -1.06 -39.49
C SER A 150 0.59 0.15 -38.70
N ASP A 151 1.28 0.59 -37.62
CA ASP A 151 0.73 1.63 -36.75
C ASP A 151 1.37 3.02 -36.92
N GLU A 152 2.29 3.23 -37.88
CA GLU A 152 2.92 4.54 -38.13
C GLU A 152 2.33 5.34 -39.34
N GLU A 153 1.22 4.91 -39.91
CA GLU A 153 0.60 5.61 -41.05
C GLU A 153 -0.80 6.18 -40.76
N ASN A 154 -1.04 6.83 -39.61
CA ASN A 154 -2.21 7.69 -39.48
C ASN A 154 -1.98 8.76 -38.40
N GLU A 155 -1.12 9.73 -38.64
CA GLU A 155 -1.22 11.10 -38.10
C GLU A 155 -1.17 12.12 -39.23
#